data_3021cdbc71c65305f1978af0564b58c8
#
_entry.id   3021cdbc71c65305f1978af0564b58c8
#
_cell.length_a   1.000
_cell.length_b   1.000
_cell.length_c   1.000
_cell.angle_alpha   90.00
_cell.angle_beta   90.00
_cell.angle_gamma   90.00
#
_symmetry.space_group_name_H-M   'P 1'
#
loop_
_entity.id
_entity.type
_entity.pdbx_description
1 polymer ?
#
loop_
_entity_poly.entity_id
_entity_poly.type
_entity_poly.pdbx_seq_one_letter_code
_entity_poly.pdbx_strand_id
1 'polypeptide(L)'
;THEHGGIILKQLRRLGCSCDWDRTAFTMDETRSKSVIKVFCDLYNKGYIYRGVRMVNWDPQAQTALSDEEVIYKDEHSKLYHLKYYVAADDQAKVERKDEGNVMHKDEKGYYAVVATTRPETIMGDSAMCINPEDVKNTWLKGLHVIVPLVNRVIPVIEDSYVDIQFGTGCLKVTPAHDVNDHALGLKHGLETIDIFNDNGTISEAAGLYVGQDRMDVRKQISKDLEAAGLMEKVEDYNNKVGFSERTNVPIEPKLSTQWFLKMQHFADIALGPVMDDEIEFYPKKYKNTYRHWLENIKDWCISRQLWWGHRIPAYYFKDAEGKNATVVAETSEEALKLAKEKNPAVTAADLEQESDCMDTWFSSWLWPISVFDGINHPDNEEINYYYPTSDLVTGPDIIFFWVARMIMAGYEYRGKFPFKHVYFTGIVRDKLGRKMSKSLGNSPDPIMLIEKYGADGVRMGMMLSAPAGNDILFDETLCEQGRNFNNKIWNAFRLVQGWETTEIEQPEANRIAVEWFEAKLRAVNAEMNDQFKSYRISEALMTVYRLFWDEFSSWYLEMIKPEYGKPIDKVTYDATLSFFDNLLKML
;
A
#
# COMPACT_ATOMS: atom_id res chain seq x y z
N THR A 1 22.66 -6.22 -3.16
CA THR A 1 22.04 -5.55 -1.99
C THR A 1 22.97 -4.48 -1.41
N HIS A 2 24.21 -4.81 -1.05
CA HIS A 2 25.15 -3.85 -0.46
C HIS A 2 25.44 -2.64 -1.36
N GLU A 3 25.61 -2.83 -2.66
CA GLU A 3 25.84 -1.76 -3.62
C GLU A 3 24.65 -0.77 -3.66
N HIS A 4 23.44 -1.27 -3.86
CA HIS A 4 22.25 -0.43 -3.98
C HIS A 4 21.81 0.17 -2.63
N GLY A 5 21.97 -0.56 -1.52
CA GLY A 5 21.71 -0.02 -0.17
C GLY A 5 22.61 1.17 0.18
N GLY A 6 23.87 1.15 -0.29
CA GLY A 6 24.80 2.27 -0.10
C GLY A 6 24.46 3.54 -0.90
N ILE A 7 23.75 3.42 -2.03
CA ILE A 7 23.40 4.56 -2.90
C ILE A 7 22.42 5.50 -2.20
N ILE A 8 21.36 4.98 -1.59
CA ILE A 8 20.35 5.82 -0.91
C ILE A 8 20.96 6.60 0.25
N LEU A 9 21.86 5.98 1.02
CA LEU A 9 22.56 6.66 2.12
C LEU A 9 23.44 7.81 1.61
N LYS A 10 24.12 7.62 0.48
CA LYS A 10 24.89 8.69 -0.18
C LYS A 10 24.00 9.82 -0.66
N GLN A 11 22.84 9.51 -1.24
CA GLN A 11 21.88 10.52 -1.70
C GLN A 11 21.34 11.34 -0.52
N LEU A 12 20.96 10.70 0.58
CA LEU A 12 20.50 11.38 1.79
C LEU A 12 21.58 12.29 2.39
N ARG A 13 22.84 11.83 2.46
CA ARG A 13 23.98 12.66 2.91
C ARG A 13 24.22 13.85 1.99
N ARG A 14 24.13 13.67 0.66
CA ARG A 14 24.26 14.75 -0.32
C ARG A 14 23.12 15.77 -0.23
N LEU A 15 21.93 15.33 0.15
CA LEU A 15 20.80 16.22 0.46
C LEU A 15 20.94 16.96 1.81
N GLY A 16 21.95 16.62 2.62
CA GLY A 16 22.15 17.23 3.93
C GLY A 16 21.16 16.75 4.99
N CYS A 17 20.62 15.52 4.85
CA CYS A 17 19.76 14.93 5.88
C CYS A 17 20.57 14.63 7.14
N SER A 18 20.05 15.05 8.30
CA SER A 18 20.62 14.78 9.62
C SER A 18 20.05 13.48 10.18
N CYS A 19 20.67 12.36 9.84
CA CYS A 19 20.32 11.04 10.36
C CYS A 19 21.37 10.56 11.35
N ASP A 20 20.99 9.63 12.24
CA ASP A 20 21.93 8.89 13.06
C ASP A 20 22.62 7.82 12.20
N TRP A 21 23.68 8.22 11.53
CA TRP A 21 24.40 7.39 10.55
C TRP A 21 25.11 6.19 11.17
N ASP A 22 25.45 6.27 12.45
CA ASP A 22 26.16 5.22 13.17
C ASP A 22 25.23 4.08 13.56
N ARG A 23 23.92 4.35 13.67
CA ARG A 23 22.87 3.37 13.91
C ARG A 23 22.15 2.90 12.64
N THR A 24 22.86 2.84 11.53
CA THR A 24 22.29 2.26 10.29
C THR A 24 21.93 0.80 10.52
N ALA A 25 20.68 0.43 10.30
CA ALA A 25 20.15 -0.91 10.46
C ALA A 25 19.46 -1.39 9.18
N PHE A 26 19.39 -2.70 9.02
CA PHE A 26 18.71 -3.36 7.90
C PHE A 26 17.70 -4.36 8.41
N THR A 27 16.48 -4.36 7.85
CA THR A 27 15.39 -5.23 8.32
C THR A 27 15.72 -6.72 8.31
N MET A 28 16.67 -7.16 7.48
CA MET A 28 17.11 -8.55 7.36
C MET A 28 18.48 -8.81 7.99
N ASP A 29 19.01 -7.90 8.83
CA ASP A 29 20.17 -8.24 9.64
C ASP A 29 19.82 -9.29 10.72
N GLU A 30 20.84 -9.87 11.34
CA GLU A 30 20.65 -10.99 12.26
C GLU A 30 19.72 -10.64 13.43
N THR A 31 19.90 -9.48 14.06
CA THR A 31 19.12 -9.07 15.24
C THR A 31 17.64 -8.84 14.89
N ARG A 32 17.39 -8.14 13.76
CA ARG A 32 16.00 -7.87 13.29
C ARG A 32 15.34 -9.12 12.79
N SER A 33 16.07 -10.00 12.11
CA SER A 33 15.56 -11.32 11.68
C SER A 33 15.15 -12.18 12.87
N LYS A 34 15.96 -12.23 13.94
CA LYS A 34 15.57 -12.92 15.18
C LYS A 34 14.28 -12.35 15.77
N SER A 35 14.12 -11.03 15.81
CA SER A 35 12.89 -10.38 16.27
C SER A 35 11.66 -10.79 15.46
N VAL A 36 11.78 -10.83 14.14
CA VAL A 36 10.69 -11.22 13.23
C VAL A 36 10.28 -12.67 13.46
N ILE A 37 11.26 -13.58 13.52
CA ILE A 37 11.03 -15.02 13.77
C ILE A 37 10.36 -15.22 15.12
N LYS A 38 10.85 -14.59 16.18
CA LYS A 38 10.29 -14.66 17.53
C LYS A 38 8.84 -14.19 17.58
N VAL A 39 8.52 -13.07 16.90
CA VAL A 39 7.15 -12.55 16.81
C VAL A 39 6.25 -13.53 16.06
N PHE A 40 6.71 -14.14 14.98
CA PHE A 40 5.93 -15.17 14.28
C PHE A 40 5.60 -16.34 15.21
N CYS A 41 6.59 -16.87 15.91
CA CYS A 41 6.40 -17.98 16.86
C CYS A 41 5.46 -17.61 18.00
N ASP A 42 5.59 -16.41 18.58
CA ASP A 42 4.71 -15.90 19.64
C ASP A 42 3.26 -15.81 19.17
N LEU A 43 3.02 -15.17 18.01
CA LEU A 43 1.67 -15.01 17.46
C LEU A 43 1.05 -16.36 17.03
N TYR A 44 1.86 -17.30 16.56
CA TYR A 44 1.40 -18.66 16.29
C TYR A 44 0.96 -19.38 17.58
N ASN A 45 1.77 -19.30 18.61
CA ASN A 45 1.46 -19.91 19.92
C ASN A 45 0.23 -19.28 20.59
N LYS A 46 0.00 -17.98 20.38
CA LYS A 46 -1.23 -17.27 20.81
C LYS A 46 -2.46 -17.62 19.94
N GLY A 47 -2.27 -18.37 18.84
CA GLY A 47 -3.35 -18.76 17.93
C GLY A 47 -3.82 -17.64 16.98
N TYR A 48 -3.05 -16.57 16.84
CA TYR A 48 -3.33 -15.51 15.87
C TYR A 48 -2.81 -15.88 14.47
N ILE A 49 -1.67 -16.56 14.36
CA ILE A 49 -1.19 -17.08 13.08
C ILE A 49 -1.73 -18.50 12.87
N TYR A 50 -2.20 -18.76 11.67
CA TYR A 50 -2.68 -20.07 11.24
C TYR A 50 -2.35 -20.33 9.76
N ARG A 51 -2.32 -21.61 9.38
CA ARG A 51 -2.20 -22.08 7.99
C ARG A 51 -3.53 -22.62 7.52
N GLY A 52 -4.01 -22.21 6.36
CA GLY A 52 -5.30 -22.65 5.85
C GLY A 52 -5.49 -22.40 4.36
N VAL A 53 -6.46 -23.09 3.78
CA VAL A 53 -6.91 -22.86 2.39
C VAL A 53 -7.89 -21.70 2.40
N ARG A 54 -7.59 -20.66 1.64
CA ARG A 54 -8.48 -19.51 1.41
C ARG A 54 -8.36 -19.00 -0.01
N MET A 55 -9.38 -18.29 -0.46
CA MET A 55 -9.30 -17.49 -1.67
C MET A 55 -8.33 -16.32 -1.43
N VAL A 56 -7.28 -16.24 -2.24
CA VAL A 56 -6.26 -15.18 -2.18
C VAL A 56 -6.17 -14.48 -3.52
N ASN A 57 -5.66 -13.26 -3.52
CA ASN A 57 -5.25 -12.58 -4.73
C ASN A 57 -3.91 -13.20 -5.17
N TRP A 58 -3.86 -13.74 -6.36
CA TRP A 58 -2.70 -14.42 -6.91
C TRP A 58 -2.09 -13.64 -8.08
N ASP A 59 -0.78 -13.44 -8.05
CA ASP A 59 -0.02 -12.89 -9.17
C ASP A 59 0.51 -14.06 -10.01
N PRO A 60 -0.06 -14.33 -11.19
CA PRO A 60 0.35 -15.48 -12.01
C PRO A 60 1.71 -15.29 -12.69
N GLN A 61 2.20 -14.06 -12.85
CA GLN A 61 3.53 -13.80 -13.40
C GLN A 61 4.62 -13.98 -12.35
N ALA A 62 4.42 -13.45 -11.15
CA ALA A 62 5.35 -13.64 -10.03
C ALA A 62 5.13 -14.98 -9.30
N GLN A 63 4.03 -15.67 -9.56
CA GLN A 63 3.60 -16.93 -8.93
C GLN A 63 3.62 -16.83 -7.40
N THR A 64 2.98 -15.78 -6.88
CA THR A 64 2.91 -15.53 -5.43
C THR A 64 1.57 -14.94 -5.02
N ALA A 65 1.18 -15.22 -3.76
CA ALA A 65 0.03 -14.58 -3.14
C ALA A 65 0.31 -13.09 -2.84
N LEU A 66 -0.75 -12.30 -2.89
CA LEU A 66 -0.77 -10.87 -2.58
C LEU A 66 -1.74 -10.63 -1.43
N SER A 67 -1.46 -9.61 -0.61
CA SER A 67 -2.48 -9.05 0.29
C SER A 67 -3.46 -8.15 -0.49
N ASP A 68 -4.62 -7.85 0.10
CA ASP A 68 -5.63 -7.02 -0.56
C ASP A 68 -5.09 -5.62 -0.90
N GLU A 69 -4.18 -5.08 -0.08
CA GLU A 69 -3.55 -3.78 -0.26
C GLU A 69 -2.56 -3.73 -1.44
N GLU A 70 -1.99 -4.88 -1.85
CA GLU A 70 -1.07 -4.99 -3.00
C GLU A 70 -1.81 -5.05 -4.35
N VAL A 71 -3.16 -4.96 -4.35
CA VAL A 71 -3.98 -4.98 -5.56
C VAL A 71 -4.38 -3.57 -5.96
N ILE A 72 -3.97 -3.15 -7.16
CA ILE A 72 -4.30 -1.84 -7.73
C ILE A 72 -5.46 -2.00 -8.70
N TYR A 73 -6.60 -1.38 -8.39
CA TYR A 73 -7.76 -1.40 -9.28
C TYR A 73 -7.66 -0.33 -10.36
N LYS A 74 -7.82 -0.75 -11.62
CA LYS A 74 -7.81 0.15 -12.79
C LYS A 74 -9.12 0.01 -13.55
N ASP A 75 -9.55 1.13 -14.14
CA ASP A 75 -10.66 1.11 -15.09
C ASP A 75 -10.18 0.53 -16.42
N GLU A 76 -10.80 -0.57 -16.85
CA GLU A 76 -10.46 -1.28 -18.08
C GLU A 76 -11.64 -1.31 -19.04
N HIS A 77 -11.37 -1.08 -20.33
CA HIS A 77 -12.33 -1.28 -21.41
C HIS A 77 -12.31 -2.75 -21.81
N SER A 78 -13.32 -3.47 -21.36
CA SER A 78 -13.49 -4.90 -21.62
C SER A 78 -14.75 -5.18 -22.42
N LYS A 79 -15.07 -6.44 -22.61
CA LYS A 79 -16.29 -6.91 -23.24
C LYS A 79 -17.15 -7.66 -22.23
N LEU A 80 -18.47 -7.52 -22.37
CA LEU A 80 -19.44 -8.35 -21.67
C LEU A 80 -20.02 -9.34 -22.66
N TYR A 81 -19.78 -10.61 -22.41
CA TYR A 81 -20.18 -11.72 -23.26
C TYR A 81 -21.48 -12.33 -22.74
N HIS A 82 -22.50 -12.38 -23.56
CA HIS A 82 -23.79 -13.01 -23.24
C HIS A 82 -23.83 -14.41 -23.83
N LEU A 83 -23.79 -15.42 -22.97
CA LEU A 83 -23.62 -16.84 -23.33
C LEU A 83 -24.88 -17.63 -23.14
N LYS A 84 -25.21 -18.55 -24.06
CA LYS A 84 -26.34 -19.45 -24.00
C LYS A 84 -26.03 -20.70 -23.21
N TYR A 85 -26.72 -20.91 -22.12
CA TYR A 85 -26.68 -22.13 -21.31
C TYR A 85 -27.97 -22.90 -21.57
N TYR A 86 -27.93 -23.94 -22.41
CA TYR A 86 -29.11 -24.74 -22.72
C TYR A 86 -29.55 -25.54 -21.52
N VAL A 87 -30.88 -25.66 -21.34
CA VAL A 87 -31.45 -26.58 -20.35
C VAL A 87 -31.07 -28.01 -20.74
N ALA A 88 -30.70 -28.84 -19.77
CA ALA A 88 -30.30 -30.24 -19.99
C ALA A 88 -31.43 -31.04 -20.66
N ALA A 89 -31.11 -31.99 -21.52
CA ALA A 89 -32.07 -32.73 -22.32
C ALA A 89 -33.19 -33.36 -21.50
N ASP A 90 -32.83 -33.93 -20.33
CA ASP A 90 -33.81 -34.59 -19.42
C ASP A 90 -34.76 -33.58 -18.75
N ASP A 91 -34.40 -32.32 -18.72
CA ASP A 91 -35.18 -31.26 -18.10
C ASP A 91 -35.97 -30.41 -19.12
N GLN A 92 -35.71 -30.54 -20.42
CA GLN A 92 -36.42 -29.79 -21.46
C GLN A 92 -37.93 -29.97 -21.37
N ALA A 93 -38.41 -31.20 -21.07
CA ALA A 93 -39.83 -31.49 -20.91
C ALA A 93 -40.45 -30.93 -19.61
N LYS A 94 -39.60 -30.53 -18.64
CA LYS A 94 -40.04 -29.96 -17.36
C LYS A 94 -40.21 -28.43 -17.42
N VAL A 95 -39.83 -27.81 -18.53
CA VAL A 95 -39.94 -26.36 -18.69
C VAL A 95 -41.42 -25.99 -18.79
N GLU A 96 -41.97 -25.47 -17.70
CA GLU A 96 -43.35 -24.95 -17.69
C GLU A 96 -43.34 -23.49 -18.16
N ARG A 97 -44.24 -23.19 -19.11
CA ARG A 97 -44.44 -21.82 -19.57
C ARG A 97 -45.32 -21.09 -18.54
N LYS A 98 -44.68 -20.18 -17.77
CA LYS A 98 -45.40 -19.25 -16.90
C LYS A 98 -45.69 -17.99 -17.69
N ASP A 99 -46.95 -17.58 -17.76
CA ASP A 99 -47.44 -16.63 -18.76
C ASP A 99 -46.97 -15.19 -18.56
N GLU A 100 -46.59 -14.74 -17.36
CA GLU A 100 -46.23 -13.35 -17.12
C GLU A 100 -44.87 -13.20 -16.43
N GLY A 101 -44.01 -12.34 -16.97
CA GLY A 101 -42.76 -11.91 -16.38
C GLY A 101 -41.52 -12.80 -16.65
N ASN A 102 -41.70 -14.02 -17.17
CA ASN A 102 -40.59 -14.91 -17.48
C ASN A 102 -39.85 -14.49 -18.77
N VAL A 103 -38.54 -14.56 -18.76
CA VAL A 103 -37.68 -14.39 -19.94
C VAL A 103 -37.18 -15.77 -20.38
N MET A 104 -37.96 -16.41 -21.23
CA MET A 104 -37.65 -17.74 -21.77
C MET A 104 -37.11 -17.59 -23.19
N HIS A 105 -35.88 -18.05 -23.40
CA HIS A 105 -35.29 -18.12 -24.73
C HIS A 105 -35.42 -19.55 -25.29
N LYS A 106 -35.74 -19.66 -26.57
CA LYS A 106 -35.82 -20.94 -27.27
C LYS A 106 -35.35 -20.78 -28.70
N ASP A 107 -34.55 -21.72 -29.14
CA ASP A 107 -34.19 -21.89 -30.55
C ASP A 107 -34.34 -23.37 -30.99
N GLU A 108 -33.75 -23.74 -32.12
CA GLU A 108 -33.83 -25.10 -32.66
C GLU A 108 -33.20 -26.16 -31.75
N LYS A 109 -32.22 -25.75 -30.86
CA LYS A 109 -31.56 -26.65 -29.92
C LYS A 109 -32.33 -26.81 -28.60
N GLY A 110 -33.34 -26.00 -28.34
CA GLY A 110 -34.17 -26.06 -27.14
C GLY A 110 -34.22 -24.76 -26.34
N TYR A 111 -34.64 -24.90 -25.07
CA TYR A 111 -34.70 -23.77 -24.15
C TYR A 111 -33.31 -23.46 -23.57
N TYR A 112 -32.99 -22.17 -23.41
CA TYR A 112 -31.72 -21.73 -22.83
C TYR A 112 -31.89 -20.49 -21.94
N ALA A 113 -30.98 -20.36 -20.97
CA ALA A 113 -30.78 -19.15 -20.19
C ALA A 113 -29.59 -18.37 -20.76
N VAL A 114 -29.57 -17.05 -20.54
CA VAL A 114 -28.46 -16.19 -20.95
C VAL A 114 -27.69 -15.75 -19.73
N VAL A 115 -26.38 -16.00 -19.71
CA VAL A 115 -25.45 -15.56 -18.69
C VAL A 115 -24.55 -14.46 -19.26
N ALA A 116 -24.36 -13.36 -18.52
CA ALA A 116 -23.45 -12.30 -18.89
C ALA A 116 -22.15 -12.38 -18.08
N THR A 117 -21.00 -12.41 -18.76
CA THR A 117 -19.68 -12.50 -18.09
C THR A 117 -18.62 -11.66 -18.81
N THR A 118 -17.71 -11.07 -18.06
CA THR A 118 -16.49 -10.44 -18.59
C THR A 118 -15.33 -11.42 -18.73
N ARG A 119 -15.49 -12.65 -18.21
CA ARG A 119 -14.45 -13.68 -18.13
C ARG A 119 -14.93 -15.00 -18.76
N PRO A 120 -15.13 -15.07 -20.08
CA PRO A 120 -15.63 -16.27 -20.74
C PRO A 120 -14.71 -17.49 -20.58
N GLU A 121 -13.41 -17.28 -20.35
CA GLU A 121 -12.45 -18.37 -20.11
C GLU A 121 -12.75 -19.15 -18.82
N THR A 122 -13.44 -18.55 -17.85
CA THR A 122 -13.71 -19.23 -16.56
C THR A 122 -14.90 -20.18 -16.60
N ILE A 123 -15.69 -20.20 -17.69
CA ILE A 123 -16.84 -21.12 -17.78
C ILE A 123 -16.45 -22.59 -17.64
N MET A 124 -15.21 -22.92 -18.01
CA MET A 124 -14.70 -24.29 -17.86
C MET A 124 -14.66 -24.80 -16.41
N GLY A 125 -14.71 -23.87 -15.44
CA GLY A 125 -14.79 -24.17 -14.01
C GLY A 125 -16.20 -23.99 -13.40
N ASP A 126 -17.22 -23.73 -14.20
CA ASP A 126 -18.57 -23.53 -13.68
C ASP A 126 -19.15 -24.82 -13.07
N SER A 127 -19.69 -24.71 -11.87
CA SER A 127 -20.30 -25.82 -11.13
C SER A 127 -21.79 -25.63 -10.81
N ALA A 128 -22.31 -24.42 -11.00
CA ALA A 128 -23.75 -24.12 -10.93
C ALA A 128 -24.11 -22.86 -11.75
N MET A 129 -25.40 -22.70 -12.03
CA MET A 129 -26.02 -21.42 -12.37
C MET A 129 -26.84 -20.98 -11.17
N CYS A 130 -26.73 -19.69 -10.77
CA CYS A 130 -27.52 -19.14 -9.67
C CYS A 130 -28.54 -18.14 -10.16
N ILE A 131 -29.76 -18.21 -9.62
CA ILE A 131 -30.86 -17.26 -9.85
C ILE A 131 -31.35 -16.72 -8.50
N ASN A 132 -31.96 -15.54 -8.51
CA ASN A 132 -32.64 -15.03 -7.32
C ASN A 132 -34.02 -15.69 -7.21
N PRO A 133 -34.40 -16.25 -6.05
CA PRO A 133 -35.72 -16.90 -5.89
C PRO A 133 -36.92 -15.98 -6.08
N GLU A 134 -36.72 -14.65 -5.98
CA GLU A 134 -37.75 -13.61 -6.16
C GLU A 134 -37.74 -13.02 -7.57
N ASP A 135 -36.82 -13.42 -8.44
CA ASP A 135 -36.73 -12.92 -9.81
C ASP A 135 -37.78 -13.63 -10.72
N VAL A 136 -38.92 -13.02 -10.88
CA VAL A 136 -40.02 -13.53 -11.72
C VAL A 136 -39.58 -13.88 -13.15
N LYS A 137 -38.55 -13.20 -13.68
CA LYS A 137 -38.02 -13.43 -15.04
C LYS A 137 -37.38 -14.80 -15.20
N ASN A 138 -36.70 -15.29 -14.15
CA ASN A 138 -35.85 -16.47 -14.20
C ASN A 138 -36.33 -17.65 -13.34
N THR A 139 -37.46 -17.51 -12.60
CA THR A 139 -38.03 -18.57 -11.76
C THR A 139 -38.40 -19.85 -12.52
N TRP A 140 -38.57 -19.77 -13.84
CA TRP A 140 -38.80 -20.94 -14.69
C TRP A 140 -37.65 -21.93 -14.72
N LEU A 141 -36.42 -21.47 -14.38
CA LEU A 141 -35.21 -22.30 -14.28
C LEU A 141 -35.14 -23.11 -12.99
N LYS A 142 -35.97 -22.84 -12.02
CA LYS A 142 -35.94 -23.46 -10.70
C LYS A 142 -36.04 -24.97 -10.77
N GLY A 143 -35.05 -25.64 -10.16
CA GLY A 143 -35.00 -27.11 -10.12
C GLY A 143 -34.59 -27.78 -11.42
N LEU A 144 -34.08 -26.99 -12.39
CA LEU A 144 -33.56 -27.50 -13.65
C LEU A 144 -32.02 -27.60 -13.60
N HIS A 145 -31.47 -28.26 -14.62
CA HIS A 145 -30.04 -28.29 -14.91
C HIS A 145 -29.77 -27.61 -16.25
N VAL A 146 -28.59 -27.01 -16.36
CA VAL A 146 -28.15 -26.36 -17.60
C VAL A 146 -26.79 -26.93 -18.04
N ILE A 147 -26.48 -26.75 -19.30
CA ILE A 147 -25.27 -27.27 -19.94
C ILE A 147 -24.27 -26.12 -20.08
N VAL A 148 -23.07 -26.27 -19.54
CA VAL A 148 -21.95 -25.33 -19.71
C VAL A 148 -21.54 -25.32 -21.19
N PRO A 149 -21.51 -24.15 -21.83
CA PRO A 149 -21.16 -24.01 -23.25
C PRO A 149 -19.78 -24.60 -23.56
N LEU A 150 -19.60 -25.25 -24.71
CA LEU A 150 -18.39 -25.94 -25.19
C LEU A 150 -17.94 -27.11 -24.31
N VAL A 151 -18.00 -26.99 -23.01
CA VAL A 151 -17.56 -28.02 -22.03
C VAL A 151 -18.52 -29.19 -21.97
N ASN A 152 -19.82 -28.93 -22.24
CA ASN A 152 -20.92 -29.92 -22.18
C ASN A 152 -21.16 -30.54 -20.79
N ARG A 153 -20.64 -29.91 -19.71
CA ARG A 153 -20.93 -30.31 -18.32
C ARG A 153 -22.34 -29.89 -17.95
N VAL A 154 -23.12 -30.82 -17.40
CA VAL A 154 -24.45 -30.55 -16.83
C VAL A 154 -24.26 -30.04 -15.40
N ILE A 155 -24.81 -28.86 -15.07
CA ILE A 155 -24.71 -28.20 -13.78
C ILE A 155 -26.11 -27.85 -13.25
N PRO A 156 -26.32 -27.85 -11.92
CA PRO A 156 -27.61 -27.47 -11.34
C PRO A 156 -27.87 -25.97 -11.40
N VAL A 157 -29.17 -25.61 -11.45
CA VAL A 157 -29.61 -24.25 -11.14
C VAL A 157 -29.89 -24.16 -9.64
N ILE A 158 -29.18 -23.30 -8.94
CA ILE A 158 -29.35 -23.01 -7.51
C ILE A 158 -30.05 -21.67 -7.31
N GLU A 159 -30.63 -21.48 -6.12
CA GLU A 159 -31.36 -20.26 -5.76
C GLU A 159 -30.62 -19.54 -4.62
N ASP A 160 -30.30 -18.25 -4.82
CA ASP A 160 -29.72 -17.42 -3.78
C ASP A 160 -30.08 -15.94 -3.95
N SER A 161 -30.39 -15.27 -2.84
CA SER A 161 -30.70 -13.82 -2.81
C SER A 161 -29.48 -12.94 -3.13
N TYR A 162 -28.31 -13.52 -3.24
CA TYR A 162 -27.08 -12.83 -3.65
C TYR A 162 -27.19 -12.25 -5.08
N VAL A 163 -27.93 -12.93 -5.98
CA VAL A 163 -28.08 -12.47 -7.36
C VAL A 163 -28.96 -11.22 -7.42
N ASP A 164 -28.41 -10.13 -7.93
CA ASP A 164 -29.13 -8.88 -8.15
C ASP A 164 -30.13 -9.02 -9.32
N ILE A 165 -31.41 -8.89 -9.03
CA ILE A 165 -32.52 -8.99 -10.02
C ILE A 165 -32.42 -7.90 -11.09
N GLN A 166 -31.81 -6.76 -10.78
CA GLN A 166 -31.74 -5.60 -11.68
C GLN A 166 -30.46 -5.56 -12.51
N PHE A 167 -29.49 -6.41 -12.18
CA PHE A 167 -28.21 -6.44 -12.86
C PHE A 167 -28.11 -7.56 -13.91
N GLY A 168 -27.71 -7.20 -15.13
CA GLY A 168 -27.48 -8.14 -16.22
C GLY A 168 -28.73 -8.94 -16.62
N THR A 169 -28.57 -10.25 -16.71
CA THR A 169 -29.64 -11.19 -17.12
C THR A 169 -30.42 -11.78 -15.94
N GLY A 170 -29.94 -11.55 -14.69
CA GLY A 170 -30.47 -12.22 -13.50
C GLY A 170 -30.04 -13.70 -13.37
N CYS A 171 -29.22 -14.19 -14.29
CA CYS A 171 -28.62 -15.53 -14.25
C CYS A 171 -27.12 -15.38 -14.04
N LEU A 172 -26.59 -15.87 -12.92
CA LEU A 172 -25.18 -15.83 -12.55
C LEU A 172 -24.55 -17.22 -12.75
N LYS A 173 -23.47 -17.31 -13.54
CA LYS A 173 -22.61 -18.49 -13.52
C LYS A 173 -21.83 -18.54 -12.22
N VAL A 174 -21.63 -19.70 -11.63
CA VAL A 174 -20.92 -19.87 -10.36
C VAL A 174 -19.67 -20.70 -10.59
N THR A 175 -18.51 -20.03 -10.39
CA THR A 175 -17.17 -20.62 -10.57
C THR A 175 -16.39 -20.54 -9.25
N PRO A 176 -16.60 -21.44 -8.29
CA PRO A 176 -16.10 -21.33 -6.92
C PRO A 176 -14.58 -21.22 -6.78
N ALA A 177 -13.81 -21.67 -7.78
CA ALA A 177 -12.35 -21.61 -7.76
C ALA A 177 -11.78 -20.23 -8.16
N HIS A 178 -12.57 -19.35 -8.84
CA HIS A 178 -12.02 -18.18 -9.54
C HIS A 178 -12.75 -16.87 -9.26
N ASP A 179 -13.64 -16.86 -8.27
CA ASP A 179 -14.30 -15.66 -7.77
C ASP A 179 -14.61 -15.80 -6.28
N VAL A 180 -14.39 -14.72 -5.51
CA VAL A 180 -14.55 -14.71 -4.04
C VAL A 180 -16.03 -14.94 -3.65
N ASN A 181 -16.96 -14.33 -4.38
CA ASN A 181 -18.38 -14.45 -4.09
C ASN A 181 -18.93 -15.80 -4.53
N ASP A 182 -18.47 -16.29 -5.70
CA ASP A 182 -18.82 -17.63 -6.19
C ASP A 182 -18.27 -18.71 -5.24
N HIS A 183 -17.11 -18.49 -4.63
CA HIS A 183 -16.59 -19.39 -3.61
C HIS A 183 -17.50 -19.47 -2.37
N ALA A 184 -17.99 -18.32 -1.89
CA ALA A 184 -18.92 -18.28 -0.78
C ALA A 184 -20.24 -18.98 -1.11
N LEU A 185 -20.77 -18.81 -2.33
CA LEU A 185 -21.92 -19.54 -2.84
C LEU A 185 -21.62 -21.04 -2.91
N GLY A 186 -20.43 -21.40 -3.40
CA GLY A 186 -19.97 -22.79 -3.47
C GLY A 186 -19.98 -23.49 -2.12
N LEU A 187 -19.45 -22.83 -1.09
CA LEU A 187 -19.48 -23.36 0.28
C LEU A 187 -20.90 -23.49 0.83
N LYS A 188 -21.75 -22.48 0.61
CA LYS A 188 -23.14 -22.45 1.09
C LYS A 188 -24.00 -23.55 0.46
N HIS A 189 -23.79 -23.83 -0.81
CA HIS A 189 -24.59 -24.78 -1.58
C HIS A 189 -23.91 -26.14 -1.83
N GLY A 190 -22.70 -26.35 -1.27
CA GLY A 190 -21.96 -27.61 -1.40
C GLY A 190 -21.52 -27.92 -2.82
N LEU A 191 -21.16 -26.89 -3.62
CA LEU A 191 -20.76 -27.05 -5.01
C LEU A 191 -19.35 -27.56 -5.16
N GLU A 192 -19.09 -28.27 -6.26
CA GLU A 192 -17.74 -28.67 -6.65
C GLU A 192 -16.88 -27.43 -6.98
N THR A 193 -15.63 -27.48 -6.54
CA THR A 193 -14.63 -26.44 -6.82
C THR A 193 -13.65 -26.96 -7.87
N ILE A 194 -13.70 -26.41 -9.08
CA ILE A 194 -12.88 -26.84 -10.23
C ILE A 194 -11.86 -25.75 -10.54
N ASP A 195 -10.60 -25.99 -10.12
CA ASP A 195 -9.50 -25.05 -10.39
C ASP A 195 -8.94 -25.25 -11.80
N ILE A 196 -9.28 -24.33 -12.70
CA ILE A 196 -8.89 -24.40 -14.12
C ILE A 196 -7.60 -23.64 -14.44
N PHE A 197 -6.91 -23.06 -13.47
CA PHE A 197 -5.68 -22.32 -13.70
C PHE A 197 -4.50 -22.93 -12.92
N ASN A 198 -3.38 -23.09 -13.61
CA ASN A 198 -2.07 -23.33 -13.01
C ASN A 198 -1.55 -22.05 -12.33
N ASP A 199 -0.51 -22.19 -11.50
CA ASP A 199 0.09 -21.06 -10.76
C ASP A 199 0.63 -19.96 -11.67
N ASN A 200 1.09 -20.30 -12.88
CA ASN A 200 1.58 -19.36 -13.89
C ASN A 200 0.46 -18.75 -14.77
N GLY A 201 -0.81 -18.98 -14.46
CA GLY A 201 -1.96 -18.46 -15.20
C GLY A 201 -2.28 -19.18 -16.51
N THR A 202 -1.65 -20.31 -16.81
CA THR A 202 -2.05 -21.19 -17.91
C THR A 202 -3.23 -22.06 -17.51
N ILE A 203 -3.98 -22.54 -18.49
CA ILE A 203 -5.12 -23.44 -18.28
C ILE A 203 -4.65 -24.79 -17.76
N SER A 204 -5.26 -25.29 -16.71
CA SER A 204 -4.98 -26.59 -16.11
C SER A 204 -5.70 -27.76 -16.83
N GLU A 205 -5.30 -28.98 -16.53
CA GLU A 205 -5.96 -30.19 -17.04
C GLU A 205 -7.43 -30.31 -16.61
N ALA A 206 -7.79 -29.75 -15.44
CA ALA A 206 -9.16 -29.76 -14.93
C ALA A 206 -10.16 -29.00 -15.84
N ALA A 207 -9.69 -28.09 -16.66
CA ALA A 207 -10.52 -27.35 -17.62
C ALA A 207 -11.01 -28.23 -18.79
N GLY A 208 -10.25 -29.26 -19.16
CA GLY A 208 -10.55 -30.16 -20.27
C GLY A 208 -10.38 -29.56 -21.68
N LEU A 209 -10.35 -28.23 -21.80
CA LEU A 209 -10.15 -27.49 -23.06
C LEU A 209 -8.99 -26.50 -22.89
N TYR A 210 -8.27 -26.19 -23.96
CA TYR A 210 -7.17 -25.20 -24.03
C TYR A 210 -6.03 -25.43 -23.03
N VAL A 211 -5.80 -26.65 -22.56
CA VAL A 211 -4.81 -27.02 -21.56
C VAL A 211 -3.43 -26.48 -21.94
N GLY A 212 -2.74 -25.85 -21.00
CA GLY A 212 -1.39 -25.27 -21.15
C GLY A 212 -1.33 -23.91 -21.83
N GLN A 213 -2.45 -23.38 -22.37
CA GLN A 213 -2.49 -22.06 -23.00
C GLN A 213 -2.66 -20.95 -21.95
N ASP A 214 -2.16 -19.75 -22.27
CA ASP A 214 -2.35 -18.57 -21.39
C ASP A 214 -3.83 -18.15 -21.30
N ARG A 215 -4.28 -17.84 -20.11
CA ARG A 215 -5.68 -17.45 -19.80
C ARG A 215 -6.19 -16.27 -20.61
N MET A 216 -5.33 -15.27 -20.90
CA MET A 216 -5.73 -14.07 -21.65
C MET A 216 -5.87 -14.37 -23.14
N ASP A 217 -5.07 -15.29 -23.66
CA ASP A 217 -5.20 -15.76 -25.04
C ASP A 217 -6.41 -16.68 -25.19
N VAL A 218 -6.65 -17.54 -24.18
CA VAL A 218 -7.86 -18.37 -24.14
C VAL A 218 -9.12 -17.53 -24.06
N ARG A 219 -9.14 -16.41 -23.33
CA ARG A 219 -10.29 -15.46 -23.33
C ARG A 219 -10.66 -15.02 -24.73
N LYS A 220 -9.67 -14.72 -25.57
CA LYS A 220 -9.88 -14.31 -26.97
C LYS A 220 -10.31 -15.49 -27.85
N GLN A 221 -9.73 -16.67 -27.63
CA GLN A 221 -10.02 -17.84 -28.44
C GLN A 221 -11.40 -18.41 -28.12
N ILE A 222 -11.74 -18.61 -26.85
CA ILE A 222 -13.01 -19.17 -26.42
C ILE A 222 -14.20 -18.30 -26.86
N SER A 223 -14.04 -16.97 -26.91
CA SER A 223 -15.10 -16.08 -27.41
C SER A 223 -15.43 -16.36 -28.89
N LYS A 224 -14.41 -16.63 -29.73
CA LYS A 224 -14.58 -16.99 -31.14
C LYS A 224 -15.23 -18.37 -31.30
N ASP A 225 -14.81 -19.31 -30.47
CA ASP A 225 -15.32 -20.68 -30.52
C ASP A 225 -16.78 -20.74 -30.06
N LEU A 226 -17.16 -19.93 -29.06
CA LEU A 226 -18.55 -19.76 -28.61
C LEU A 226 -19.43 -19.13 -29.71
N GLU A 227 -18.92 -18.13 -30.43
CA GLU A 227 -19.62 -17.51 -31.55
C GLU A 227 -19.79 -18.50 -32.70
N ALA A 228 -18.72 -19.21 -33.09
CA ALA A 228 -18.75 -20.22 -34.15
C ALA A 228 -19.71 -21.39 -33.84
N ALA A 229 -19.85 -21.78 -32.57
CA ALA A 229 -20.78 -22.79 -32.12
C ALA A 229 -22.25 -22.32 -31.98
N GLY A 230 -22.50 -21.00 -32.18
CA GLY A 230 -23.82 -20.39 -31.98
C GLY A 230 -24.25 -20.33 -30.51
N LEU A 231 -23.27 -20.31 -29.59
CA LEU A 231 -23.46 -20.27 -28.14
C LEU A 231 -23.30 -18.85 -27.56
N MET A 232 -23.01 -17.86 -28.42
CA MET A 232 -22.93 -16.45 -28.08
C MET A 232 -24.22 -15.76 -28.49
N GLU A 233 -24.92 -15.09 -27.55
CA GLU A 233 -26.12 -14.31 -27.84
C GLU A 233 -25.75 -12.92 -28.35
N LYS A 234 -24.88 -12.24 -27.65
CA LYS A 234 -24.33 -10.92 -28.02
C LYS A 234 -23.03 -10.61 -27.26
N VAL A 235 -22.30 -9.59 -27.72
CA VAL A 235 -21.13 -9.01 -27.05
C VAL A 235 -21.34 -7.50 -26.96
N GLU A 236 -21.08 -6.92 -25.79
CA GLU A 236 -21.18 -5.48 -25.54
C GLU A 236 -19.85 -4.92 -25.05
N ASP A 237 -19.58 -3.65 -25.34
CA ASP A 237 -18.49 -2.93 -24.67
C ASP A 237 -18.84 -2.69 -23.21
N TYR A 238 -17.90 -2.96 -22.32
CA TYR A 238 -18.14 -2.87 -20.90
C TYR A 238 -16.92 -2.28 -20.17
N ASN A 239 -17.15 -1.28 -19.33
CA ASN A 239 -16.11 -0.69 -18.48
C ASN A 239 -16.24 -1.29 -17.08
N ASN A 240 -15.18 -1.89 -16.60
CA ASN A 240 -15.11 -2.46 -15.26
C ASN A 240 -13.78 -2.17 -14.59
N LYS A 241 -13.76 -2.27 -13.26
CA LYS A 241 -12.53 -2.19 -12.48
C LYS A 241 -11.90 -3.57 -12.39
N VAL A 242 -10.65 -3.66 -12.84
CA VAL A 242 -9.86 -4.90 -12.78
C VAL A 242 -8.71 -4.71 -11.78
N GLY A 243 -8.51 -5.69 -10.92
CA GLY A 243 -7.39 -5.71 -9.98
C GLY A 243 -6.09 -6.13 -10.69
N PHE A 244 -5.02 -5.35 -10.47
CA PHE A 244 -3.68 -5.61 -10.98
C PHE A 244 -2.70 -5.81 -9.83
N SER A 245 -1.74 -6.69 -10.01
CA SER A 245 -0.60 -6.82 -9.09
C SER A 245 0.23 -5.55 -9.07
N GLU A 246 0.52 -5.00 -7.90
CA GLU A 246 1.46 -3.89 -7.75
C GLU A 246 2.88 -4.28 -8.20
N ARG A 247 3.24 -5.57 -8.09
CA ARG A 247 4.59 -6.08 -8.38
C ARG A 247 4.88 -6.19 -9.86
N THR A 248 3.97 -6.80 -10.63
CA THR A 248 4.19 -7.17 -12.04
C THR A 248 3.30 -6.41 -13.00
N ASN A 249 2.29 -5.69 -12.47
CA ASN A 249 1.31 -4.95 -13.26
C ASN A 249 0.48 -5.85 -14.20
N VAL A 250 0.25 -7.11 -13.82
CA VAL A 250 -0.66 -8.01 -14.54
C VAL A 250 -1.98 -8.15 -13.79
N PRO A 251 -3.10 -8.48 -14.47
CA PRO A 251 -4.35 -8.79 -13.78
C PRO A 251 -4.15 -9.96 -12.80
N ILE A 252 -4.62 -9.77 -11.57
CA ILE A 252 -4.59 -10.82 -10.56
C ILE A 252 -5.60 -11.93 -10.87
N GLU A 253 -5.38 -13.10 -10.26
CA GLU A 253 -6.37 -14.19 -10.24
C GLU A 253 -6.82 -14.46 -8.80
N PRO A 254 -8.13 -14.44 -8.51
CA PRO A 254 -8.65 -15.08 -7.31
C PRO A 254 -8.34 -16.58 -7.38
N LYS A 255 -7.60 -17.09 -6.38
CA LYS A 255 -7.13 -18.48 -6.36
C LYS A 255 -7.26 -19.08 -4.97
N LEU A 256 -7.77 -20.30 -4.88
CA LEU A 256 -7.71 -21.08 -3.65
C LEU A 256 -6.29 -21.58 -3.42
N SER A 257 -5.70 -21.17 -2.31
CA SER A 257 -4.33 -21.54 -1.96
C SER A 257 -4.18 -21.77 -0.47
N THR A 258 -3.31 -22.72 -0.12
CA THR A 258 -2.92 -22.92 1.27
C THR A 258 -1.84 -21.92 1.63
N GLN A 259 -2.18 -20.96 2.48
CA GLN A 259 -1.30 -19.86 2.86
C GLN A 259 -1.25 -19.71 4.39
N TRP A 260 -0.32 -18.90 4.87
CA TRP A 260 -0.24 -18.48 6.26
C TRP A 260 -0.93 -17.15 6.43
N PHE A 261 -1.76 -17.05 7.48
CA PHE A 261 -2.57 -15.86 7.77
C PHE A 261 -2.39 -15.39 9.21
N LEU A 262 -2.45 -14.08 9.41
CA LEU A 262 -2.58 -13.44 10.72
C LEU A 262 -4.03 -12.96 10.90
N LYS A 263 -4.69 -13.39 11.98
CA LYS A 263 -6.00 -12.88 12.39
C LYS A 263 -5.86 -11.44 12.81
N MET A 264 -6.53 -10.52 12.13
CA MET A 264 -6.29 -9.09 12.32
C MET A 264 -7.28 -8.40 13.26
N GLN A 265 -8.41 -9.01 13.60
CA GLN A 265 -9.46 -8.36 14.39
C GLN A 265 -8.96 -7.85 15.74
N HIS A 266 -8.25 -8.67 16.50
CA HIS A 266 -7.65 -8.27 17.78
C HIS A 266 -6.75 -7.01 17.64
N PHE A 267 -5.93 -7.00 16.61
CA PHE A 267 -5.01 -5.88 16.36
C PHE A 267 -5.74 -4.60 15.94
N ALA A 268 -6.82 -4.73 15.17
CA ALA A 268 -7.67 -3.60 14.82
C ALA A 268 -8.37 -3.00 16.06
N ASP A 269 -8.87 -3.86 16.93
CA ASP A 269 -9.60 -3.43 18.15
C ASP A 269 -8.68 -2.60 19.08
N ILE A 270 -7.42 -3.02 19.26
CA ILE A 270 -6.47 -2.29 20.12
C ILE A 270 -5.88 -1.04 19.47
N ALA A 271 -5.87 -0.94 18.14
CA ALA A 271 -5.25 0.15 17.40
C ALA A 271 -6.24 1.27 17.00
N LEU A 272 -7.54 1.01 16.98
CA LEU A 272 -8.54 1.98 16.53
C LEU A 272 -8.71 3.15 17.50
N GLY A 273 -8.94 2.85 18.80
CA GLY A 273 -9.21 3.85 19.84
C GLY A 273 -8.15 4.95 19.91
N PRO A 274 -6.87 4.60 20.05
CA PRO A 274 -5.79 5.58 20.23
C PRO A 274 -5.70 6.66 19.14
N VAL A 275 -6.02 6.33 17.88
CA VAL A 275 -6.07 7.30 16.78
C VAL A 275 -7.37 8.10 16.79
N MET A 276 -8.50 7.46 17.14
CA MET A 276 -9.79 8.16 17.18
C MET A 276 -9.85 9.20 18.31
N ASP A 277 -9.22 8.91 19.44
CA ASP A 277 -9.19 9.75 20.63
C ASP A 277 -8.02 10.76 20.65
N ASP A 278 -7.29 10.89 19.54
CA ASP A 278 -6.12 11.77 19.39
C ASP A 278 -4.98 11.48 20.41
N GLU A 279 -4.86 10.25 20.92
CA GLU A 279 -3.66 9.80 21.62
C GLU A 279 -2.49 9.72 20.62
N ILE A 280 -2.79 9.28 19.37
CA ILE A 280 -1.93 9.41 18.20
C ILE A 280 -2.59 10.40 17.25
N GLU A 281 -1.91 11.51 16.98
CA GLU A 281 -2.45 12.57 16.15
C GLU A 281 -2.01 12.45 14.68
N PHE A 282 -2.96 12.53 13.75
CA PHE A 282 -2.70 12.49 12.31
C PHE A 282 -2.73 13.87 11.69
N TYR A 283 -1.72 14.20 10.91
CA TYR A 283 -1.60 15.45 10.16
C TYR A 283 -1.44 15.18 8.66
N PRO A 284 -2.41 15.60 7.81
CA PRO A 284 -3.68 16.23 8.16
C PRO A 284 -4.72 15.24 8.72
N LYS A 285 -5.64 15.73 9.55
CA LYS A 285 -6.67 14.92 10.25
C LYS A 285 -7.61 14.14 9.32
N LYS A 286 -7.71 14.49 8.03
CA LYS A 286 -8.55 13.78 7.06
C LYS A 286 -8.27 12.27 6.99
N TYR A 287 -7.03 11.86 7.23
CA TYR A 287 -6.63 10.46 7.17
C TYR A 287 -7.13 9.59 8.35
N LYS A 288 -7.66 10.21 9.43
CA LYS A 288 -8.34 9.46 10.50
C LYS A 288 -9.55 8.69 9.99
N ASN A 289 -10.32 9.27 9.05
CA ASN A 289 -11.50 8.58 8.48
C ASN A 289 -11.09 7.39 7.62
N THR A 290 -10.03 7.54 6.82
CA THR A 290 -9.48 6.45 6.00
C THR A 290 -8.96 5.31 6.88
N TYR A 291 -8.23 5.65 7.94
CA TYR A 291 -7.73 4.70 8.94
C TYR A 291 -8.88 3.94 9.62
N ARG A 292 -9.90 4.67 10.13
CA ARG A 292 -11.10 4.06 10.74
C ARG A 292 -11.77 3.08 9.81
N HIS A 293 -12.10 3.51 8.59
CA HIS A 293 -12.81 2.67 7.63
C HIS A 293 -12.08 1.37 7.34
N TRP A 294 -10.76 1.40 7.25
CA TRP A 294 -9.96 0.21 7.00
C TRP A 294 -9.96 -0.74 8.21
N LEU A 295 -9.78 -0.24 9.44
CA LEU A 295 -9.78 -1.09 10.63
C LEU A 295 -11.15 -1.70 10.92
N GLU A 296 -12.23 -0.96 10.69
CA GLU A 296 -13.60 -1.48 10.87
C GLU A 296 -13.96 -2.59 9.87
N ASN A 297 -13.29 -2.66 8.73
CA ASN A 297 -13.50 -3.65 7.68
C ASN A 297 -12.29 -4.57 7.47
N ILE A 298 -11.46 -4.73 8.49
CA ILE A 298 -10.21 -5.46 8.38
C ILE A 298 -10.44 -6.95 8.10
N LYS A 299 -9.61 -7.51 7.24
CA LYS A 299 -9.57 -8.95 6.94
C LYS A 299 -8.30 -9.56 7.48
N ASP A 300 -8.28 -10.89 7.59
CA ASP A 300 -7.08 -11.62 7.95
C ASP A 300 -5.97 -11.37 6.91
N TRP A 301 -4.78 -11.09 7.40
CA TRP A 301 -3.64 -10.75 6.56
C TRP A 301 -2.93 -12.01 6.07
N CYS A 302 -2.89 -12.23 4.74
CA CYS A 302 -2.07 -13.26 4.14
C CYS A 302 -0.59 -12.85 4.25
N ILE A 303 0.16 -13.55 5.09
CA ILE A 303 1.55 -13.20 5.41
C ILE A 303 2.59 -14.06 4.69
N SER A 304 2.21 -15.10 3.95
CA SER A 304 3.14 -15.91 3.18
C SER A 304 3.32 -15.40 1.76
N ARG A 305 4.55 -15.47 1.25
CA ARG A 305 4.93 -15.11 -0.11
C ARG A 305 5.84 -16.18 -0.69
N GLN A 306 5.57 -16.59 -1.91
CA GLN A 306 6.36 -17.53 -2.69
C GLN A 306 7.52 -16.79 -3.38
N LEU A 307 8.43 -16.23 -2.57
CA LEU A 307 9.55 -15.41 -3.02
C LEU A 307 10.87 -16.04 -2.64
N TRP A 308 11.88 -15.85 -3.46
CA TRP A 308 13.23 -16.33 -3.20
C TRP A 308 13.94 -15.57 -2.08
N TRP A 309 13.59 -14.29 -1.85
CA TRP A 309 14.23 -13.42 -0.87
C TRP A 309 13.23 -12.89 0.16
N GLY A 310 13.52 -13.10 1.44
CA GLY A 310 12.68 -12.63 2.55
C GLY A 310 13.00 -13.39 3.85
N HIS A 311 12.29 -13.05 4.93
CA HIS A 311 12.34 -13.82 6.17
C HIS A 311 11.58 -15.12 5.98
N ARG A 312 12.29 -16.24 5.99
CA ARG A 312 11.70 -17.55 5.81
C ARG A 312 10.77 -17.90 6.97
N ILE A 313 9.61 -18.47 6.67
CA ILE A 313 8.62 -18.86 7.70
C ILE A 313 9.21 -19.97 8.57
N PRO A 314 9.17 -19.87 9.93
CA PRO A 314 9.80 -20.81 10.85
C PRO A 314 8.86 -21.99 11.18
N ALA A 315 8.22 -22.55 10.17
CA ALA A 315 7.37 -23.74 10.27
C ALA A 315 8.09 -24.96 9.68
N TYR A 316 7.98 -26.09 10.34
CA TYR A 316 8.65 -27.33 9.95
C TYR A 316 7.63 -28.46 9.84
N TYR A 317 7.67 -29.16 8.71
CA TYR A 317 6.78 -30.26 8.36
C TYR A 317 7.49 -31.60 8.58
N PHE A 318 6.73 -32.59 9.05
CA PHE A 318 7.23 -33.96 9.27
C PHE A 318 6.05 -34.93 9.34
N LYS A 319 6.36 -36.23 9.51
CA LYS A 319 5.36 -37.26 9.77
C LYS A 319 5.29 -37.54 11.27
N ASP A 320 4.08 -37.50 11.85
CA ASP A 320 3.86 -37.88 13.24
C ASP A 320 4.01 -39.43 13.44
N ALA A 321 3.81 -39.92 14.65
CA ALA A 321 3.92 -41.34 14.97
C ALA A 321 2.89 -42.23 14.23
N GLU A 322 1.80 -41.60 13.73
CA GLU A 322 0.75 -42.27 12.93
C GLU A 322 1.00 -42.14 11.41
N GLY A 323 2.10 -41.49 10.99
CA GLY A 323 2.44 -41.25 9.60
C GLY A 323 1.67 -40.10 8.94
N LYS A 324 0.91 -39.33 9.70
CA LYS A 324 0.18 -38.16 9.22
C LYS A 324 1.10 -36.94 9.12
N ASN A 325 0.76 -36.02 8.22
CA ASN A 325 1.46 -34.72 8.14
C ASN A 325 1.25 -33.93 9.42
N ALA A 326 2.34 -33.53 10.03
CA ALA A 326 2.36 -32.67 11.23
C ALA A 326 3.22 -31.45 10.99
N THR A 327 2.95 -30.40 11.75
CA THR A 327 3.68 -29.13 11.69
C THR A 327 4.06 -28.70 13.09
N VAL A 328 5.26 -28.14 13.22
CA VAL A 328 5.72 -27.39 14.39
C VAL A 328 6.26 -26.04 13.94
N VAL A 329 6.15 -25.05 14.80
CA VAL A 329 6.70 -23.70 14.60
C VAL A 329 7.69 -23.43 15.71
N ALA A 330 8.91 -23.03 15.36
CA ALA A 330 10.01 -22.84 16.30
C ALA A 330 11.00 -21.82 15.78
N GLU A 331 11.70 -21.12 16.69
CA GLU A 331 12.68 -20.09 16.31
C GLU A 331 13.92 -20.70 15.62
N THR A 332 14.28 -21.94 15.97
CA THR A 332 15.42 -22.65 15.40
C THR A 332 15.06 -24.07 14.97
N SER A 333 15.89 -24.67 14.11
CA SER A 333 15.72 -26.07 13.68
C SER A 333 15.92 -27.07 14.83
N GLU A 334 16.77 -26.76 15.80
CA GLU A 334 17.01 -27.56 16.99
C GLU A 334 15.77 -27.61 17.89
N GLU A 335 15.13 -26.46 18.09
CA GLU A 335 13.88 -26.38 18.84
C GLU A 335 12.74 -27.08 18.09
N ALA A 336 12.66 -26.90 16.78
CA ALA A 336 11.70 -27.60 15.92
C ALA A 336 11.85 -29.12 16.06
N LEU A 337 13.08 -29.63 16.05
CA LEU A 337 13.34 -31.07 16.26
C LEU A 337 12.89 -31.56 17.64
N LYS A 338 13.09 -30.74 18.67
CA LYS A 338 12.62 -31.08 20.03
C LYS A 338 11.10 -31.20 20.06
N LEU A 339 10.38 -30.19 19.52
CA LEU A 339 8.92 -30.21 19.45
C LEU A 339 8.38 -31.33 18.56
N ALA A 340 9.06 -31.65 17.45
CA ALA A 340 8.67 -32.76 16.58
C ALA A 340 8.82 -34.12 17.28
N LYS A 341 9.86 -34.32 18.09
CA LYS A 341 10.06 -35.53 18.88
C LYS A 341 9.00 -35.77 19.95
N GLU A 342 8.33 -34.74 20.42
CA GLU A 342 7.17 -34.86 21.32
C GLU A 342 5.98 -35.55 20.60
N LYS A 343 5.85 -35.32 19.27
CA LYS A 343 4.79 -35.93 18.44
C LYS A 343 5.23 -37.26 17.80
N ASN A 344 6.52 -37.42 17.55
CA ASN A 344 7.10 -38.67 17.03
C ASN A 344 8.57 -38.80 17.50
N PRO A 345 8.85 -39.60 18.53
CA PRO A 345 10.21 -39.79 19.06
C PRO A 345 11.26 -40.27 18.06
N ALA A 346 10.84 -40.88 16.94
CA ALA A 346 11.74 -41.39 15.91
C ALA A 346 12.21 -40.33 14.91
N VAL A 347 11.64 -39.13 14.92
CA VAL A 347 12.00 -38.05 14.00
C VAL A 347 13.43 -37.58 14.19
N THR A 348 14.14 -37.46 13.11
CA THR A 348 15.50 -36.90 13.04
C THR A 348 15.50 -35.54 12.36
N ALA A 349 16.62 -34.82 12.40
CA ALA A 349 16.75 -33.55 11.71
C ALA A 349 16.55 -33.67 10.17
N ALA A 350 16.85 -34.82 9.60
CA ALA A 350 16.67 -35.07 8.17
C ALA A 350 15.20 -35.24 7.74
N ASP A 351 14.31 -35.52 8.70
CA ASP A 351 12.89 -35.71 8.45
C ASP A 351 12.11 -34.38 8.53
N LEU A 352 12.76 -33.30 8.97
CA LEU A 352 12.16 -31.98 9.08
C LEU A 352 12.34 -31.17 7.78
N GLU A 353 11.25 -30.79 7.18
CA GLU A 353 11.23 -29.89 6.03
C GLU A 353 10.72 -28.51 6.47
N GLN A 354 11.58 -27.48 6.40
CA GLN A 354 11.16 -26.12 6.71
C GLN A 354 10.34 -25.55 5.56
N GLU A 355 9.28 -24.79 5.88
CA GLU A 355 8.49 -24.04 4.92
C GLU A 355 9.39 -23.25 3.94
N SER A 356 9.08 -23.34 2.65
CA SER A 356 9.85 -22.66 1.60
C SER A 356 9.50 -21.20 1.45
N ASP A 357 8.28 -20.81 1.85
CA ASP A 357 7.76 -19.47 1.71
C ASP A 357 8.43 -18.48 2.64
N CYS A 358 8.48 -17.23 2.19
CA CYS A 358 8.91 -16.09 3.01
C CYS A 358 7.71 -15.36 3.58
N MET A 359 7.95 -14.62 4.65
CA MET A 359 6.97 -13.67 5.19
C MET A 359 6.85 -12.44 4.31
N ASP A 360 5.67 -11.85 4.26
CA ASP A 360 5.43 -10.52 3.70
C ASP A 360 6.44 -9.50 4.26
N THR A 361 6.98 -8.66 3.40
CA THR A 361 7.92 -7.60 3.78
C THR A 361 7.40 -6.73 4.92
N TRP A 362 6.10 -6.46 4.93
CA TRP A 362 5.48 -5.64 5.97
C TRP A 362 5.40 -6.35 7.33
N PHE A 363 5.51 -7.68 7.36
CA PHE A 363 5.60 -8.44 8.62
C PHE A 363 6.95 -8.24 9.34
N SER A 364 7.98 -7.76 8.67
CA SER A 364 9.20 -7.27 9.32
C SER A 364 9.11 -5.79 9.65
N SER A 365 8.56 -4.99 8.73
CA SER A 365 8.55 -3.52 8.83
C SER A 365 7.62 -2.98 9.91
N TRP A 366 6.56 -3.68 10.27
CA TRP A 366 5.64 -3.27 11.35
C TRP A 366 6.31 -3.27 12.72
N LEU A 367 7.40 -4.04 12.89
CA LEU A 367 8.17 -4.12 14.13
C LEU A 367 9.24 -3.02 14.23
N TRP A 368 9.44 -2.21 13.18
CA TRP A 368 10.57 -1.30 13.08
C TRP A 368 10.77 -0.39 14.30
N PRO A 369 9.74 0.28 14.86
CA PRO A 369 9.92 1.14 16.02
C PRO A 369 10.46 0.41 17.26
N ILE A 370 10.33 -0.92 17.30
CA ILE A 370 10.74 -1.77 18.42
C ILE A 370 12.02 -2.52 18.08
N SER A 371 12.06 -3.16 16.90
CA SER A 371 13.15 -4.04 16.51
C SER A 371 14.45 -3.30 16.19
N VAL A 372 14.37 -2.04 15.75
CA VAL A 372 15.56 -1.21 15.49
C VAL A 372 16.42 -1.01 16.75
N PHE A 373 15.79 -1.02 17.92
CA PHE A 373 16.43 -0.93 19.24
C PHE A 373 16.49 -2.29 19.96
N ASP A 374 16.32 -3.39 19.21
CA ASP A 374 16.30 -4.75 19.74
C ASP A 374 15.29 -5.00 20.87
N GLY A 375 14.19 -4.23 20.87
CA GLY A 375 13.18 -4.24 21.94
C GLY A 375 12.27 -5.46 21.95
N ILE A 376 12.34 -6.34 20.95
CA ILE A 376 11.64 -7.64 20.95
C ILE A 376 12.46 -8.70 21.71
N ASN A 377 13.78 -8.76 21.47
CA ASN A 377 14.65 -9.73 22.13
C ASN A 377 15.02 -9.28 23.54
N HIS A 378 15.23 -7.97 23.74
CA HIS A 378 15.62 -7.33 24.99
C HIS A 378 14.67 -6.17 25.32
N PRO A 379 13.45 -6.44 25.81
CA PRO A 379 12.39 -5.43 25.96
C PRO A 379 12.71 -4.30 26.95
N ASP A 380 13.65 -4.50 27.85
CA ASP A 380 14.01 -3.55 28.92
C ASP A 380 15.39 -2.87 28.71
N ASN A 381 15.97 -2.97 27.50
CA ASN A 381 17.26 -2.33 27.22
C ASN A 381 17.17 -0.79 27.23
N GLU A 382 18.30 -0.11 27.43
CA GLU A 382 18.36 1.35 27.59
C GLU A 382 17.91 2.10 26.34
N GLU A 383 18.24 1.60 25.14
CA GLU A 383 17.89 2.27 23.88
C GLU A 383 16.38 2.27 23.63
N ILE A 384 15.71 1.12 23.78
CA ILE A 384 14.26 1.06 23.61
C ILE A 384 13.54 1.92 24.66
N ASN A 385 14.02 1.97 25.88
CA ASN A 385 13.42 2.79 26.94
C ASN A 385 13.61 4.30 26.71
N TYR A 386 14.68 4.71 26.01
CA TYR A 386 14.93 6.10 25.66
C TYR A 386 14.19 6.54 24.40
N TYR A 387 14.24 5.74 23.33
CA TYR A 387 13.75 6.15 22.01
C TYR A 387 12.29 5.78 21.73
N TYR A 388 11.68 4.89 22.50
CA TYR A 388 10.30 4.46 22.33
C TYR A 388 9.39 5.03 23.43
N PRO A 389 8.28 5.71 23.10
CA PRO A 389 7.83 6.06 21.76
C PRO A 389 8.66 7.17 21.14
N THR A 390 8.72 7.22 19.81
CA THR A 390 9.26 8.39 19.11
C THR A 390 8.23 9.52 19.03
N SER A 391 8.66 10.76 18.72
CA SER A 391 7.76 11.90 18.65
C SER A 391 6.92 11.87 17.38
N ASP A 392 7.57 11.76 16.23
CA ASP A 392 6.95 11.96 14.93
C ASP A 392 7.30 10.83 13.96
N LEU A 393 6.30 10.32 13.25
CA LEU A 393 6.48 9.51 12.05
C LEU A 393 6.14 10.36 10.83
N VAL A 394 7.07 10.43 9.88
CA VAL A 394 6.87 11.12 8.60
C VAL A 394 6.81 10.09 7.49
N THR A 395 5.71 10.04 6.74
CA THR A 395 5.49 9.04 5.69
C THR A 395 4.49 9.50 4.64
N GLY A 396 4.42 8.78 3.50
CA GLY A 396 3.36 8.98 2.51
C GLY A 396 2.02 8.35 2.94
N PRO A 397 0.89 8.90 2.50
CA PRO A 397 -0.43 8.35 2.83
C PRO A 397 -0.74 7.02 2.14
N ASP A 398 -0.01 6.69 1.08
CA ASP A 398 -0.14 5.46 0.32
C ASP A 398 0.25 4.20 1.10
N ILE A 399 1.05 4.35 2.17
CA ILE A 399 1.45 3.23 3.04
C ILE A 399 0.80 3.28 4.44
N ILE A 400 -0.34 3.95 4.56
CA ILE A 400 -1.07 4.03 5.85
C ILE A 400 -1.43 2.64 6.38
N PHE A 401 -1.92 1.75 5.51
CA PHE A 401 -2.35 0.40 5.87
C PHE A 401 -1.19 -0.58 5.92
N PHE A 402 -0.22 -0.41 5.03
CA PHE A 402 0.95 -1.27 4.97
C PHE A 402 1.87 -1.10 6.18
N TRP A 403 2.04 0.13 6.65
CA TRP A 403 3.06 0.44 7.64
C TRP A 403 2.53 1.13 8.90
N VAL A 404 1.87 2.29 8.76
CA VAL A 404 1.45 3.12 9.91
C VAL A 404 0.54 2.33 10.84
N ALA A 405 -0.56 1.80 10.33
CA ALA A 405 -1.52 1.05 11.12
C ALA A 405 -0.89 -0.21 11.75
N ARG A 406 -0.08 -0.93 10.98
CA ARG A 406 0.60 -2.15 11.45
C ARG A 406 1.64 -1.84 12.52
N MET A 407 2.39 -0.74 12.44
CA MET A 407 3.29 -0.31 13.53
C MET A 407 2.52 0.05 14.80
N ILE A 408 1.37 0.69 14.68
CA ILE A 408 0.50 0.99 15.84
C ILE A 408 0.03 -0.31 16.49
N MET A 409 -0.44 -1.28 15.71
CA MET A 409 -0.84 -2.60 16.17
C MET A 409 0.29 -3.32 16.93
N ALA A 410 1.49 -3.39 16.32
CA ALA A 410 2.67 -4.00 16.95
C ALA A 410 3.09 -3.27 18.23
N GLY A 411 3.00 -1.94 18.24
CA GLY A 411 3.31 -1.12 19.40
C GLY A 411 2.43 -1.45 20.61
N TYR A 412 1.13 -1.52 20.41
CA TYR A 412 0.21 -1.88 21.50
C TYR A 412 0.33 -3.35 21.90
N GLU A 413 0.52 -4.28 20.94
CA GLU A 413 0.67 -5.71 21.26
C GLU A 413 1.94 -6.00 22.07
N TYR A 414 3.09 -5.39 21.73
CA TYR A 414 4.38 -5.74 22.30
C TYR A 414 4.91 -4.75 23.35
N ARG A 415 4.39 -3.51 23.36
CA ARG A 415 4.83 -2.46 24.28
C ARG A 415 3.69 -1.87 25.12
N GLY A 416 2.42 -2.19 24.81
CA GLY A 416 1.25 -1.63 25.48
C GLY A 416 1.11 -0.11 25.33
N LYS A 417 1.80 0.48 24.32
CA LYS A 417 1.89 1.93 24.14
C LYS A 417 2.11 2.24 22.64
N PHE A 418 1.66 3.43 22.24
CA PHE A 418 1.86 3.91 20.87
C PHE A 418 3.35 3.97 20.48
N PRO A 419 3.70 3.69 19.21
CA PRO A 419 5.10 3.75 18.75
C PRO A 419 5.57 5.18 18.44
N PHE A 420 4.67 6.09 18.13
CA PHE A 420 4.89 7.51 17.82
C PHE A 420 3.65 8.32 18.20
N LYS A 421 3.87 9.57 18.61
CA LYS A 421 2.76 10.44 19.04
C LYS A 421 2.06 11.12 17.87
N HIS A 422 2.80 11.52 16.86
CA HIS A 422 2.24 12.20 15.70
C HIS A 422 2.60 11.47 14.41
N VAL A 423 1.71 11.53 13.42
CA VAL A 423 1.95 11.03 12.07
C VAL A 423 1.73 12.17 11.08
N TYR A 424 2.81 12.58 10.43
CA TYR A 424 2.77 13.58 9.37
C TYR A 424 2.77 12.91 8.00
N PHE A 425 1.68 13.07 7.26
CA PHE A 425 1.55 12.55 5.90
C PHE A 425 2.04 13.57 4.89
N THR A 426 3.11 13.23 4.19
CA THR A 426 3.67 14.05 3.11
C THR A 426 2.85 13.91 1.83
N GLY A 427 3.01 14.85 0.90
CA GLY A 427 2.61 14.65 -0.49
C GLY A 427 3.55 13.68 -1.20
N ILE A 428 3.03 13.04 -2.24
CA ILE A 428 3.82 12.21 -3.16
C ILE A 428 4.27 13.08 -4.34
N VAL A 429 5.53 12.94 -4.73
CA VAL A 429 6.08 13.67 -5.87
C VAL A 429 5.60 13.02 -7.17
N ARG A 430 4.95 13.83 -8.03
CA ARG A 430 4.46 13.44 -9.35
C ARG A 430 5.09 14.32 -10.42
N ASP A 431 5.04 13.86 -11.67
CA ASP A 431 5.45 14.69 -12.80
C ASP A 431 4.47 15.83 -13.07
N LYS A 432 4.80 16.72 -13.99
CA LYS A 432 3.97 17.90 -14.36
C LYS A 432 2.55 17.52 -14.83
N LEU A 433 2.33 16.28 -15.27
CA LEU A 433 1.04 15.77 -15.71
C LEU A 433 0.28 15.03 -14.58
N GLY A 434 0.79 15.05 -13.35
CA GLY A 434 0.20 14.36 -12.21
C GLY A 434 0.42 12.85 -12.18
N ARG A 435 1.29 12.30 -13.04
CA ARG A 435 1.55 10.86 -13.10
C ARG A 435 2.58 10.46 -12.04
N LYS A 436 2.43 9.27 -11.49
CA LYS A 436 3.41 8.66 -10.57
C LYS A 436 4.78 8.60 -11.28
N MET A 437 5.83 9.02 -10.60
CA MET A 437 7.19 8.92 -11.13
C MET A 437 7.65 7.47 -11.16
N SER A 438 8.23 7.05 -12.28
CA SER A 438 8.81 5.72 -12.42
C SER A 438 9.99 5.72 -13.40
N LYS A 439 10.92 4.79 -13.19
CA LYS A 439 12.07 4.61 -14.08
C LYS A 439 11.62 4.20 -15.49
N SER A 440 10.56 3.39 -15.60
CA SER A 440 10.02 2.92 -16.89
C SER A 440 9.40 4.04 -17.72
N LEU A 441 8.84 5.09 -17.10
CA LEU A 441 8.32 6.27 -17.78
C LEU A 441 9.40 7.33 -18.07
N GLY A 442 10.60 7.20 -17.50
CA GLY A 442 11.68 8.18 -17.64
C GLY A 442 11.34 9.58 -17.08
N ASN A 443 10.32 9.67 -16.22
CA ASN A 443 9.83 10.93 -15.64
C ASN A 443 10.33 11.20 -14.21
N SER A 444 11.27 10.39 -13.71
CA SER A 444 11.88 10.55 -12.39
C SER A 444 13.30 11.13 -12.55
N PRO A 445 13.53 12.42 -12.26
CA PRO A 445 14.84 13.01 -12.33
C PRO A 445 15.77 12.41 -11.28
N ASP A 446 17.07 12.31 -11.60
CA ASP A 446 18.09 11.88 -10.64
C ASP A 446 18.34 13.00 -9.61
N PRO A 447 18.13 12.74 -8.29
CA PRO A 447 18.38 13.73 -7.25
C PRO A 447 19.81 14.28 -7.25
N ILE A 448 20.80 13.45 -7.58
CA ILE A 448 22.20 13.88 -7.62
C ILE A 448 22.43 14.89 -8.74
N MET A 449 21.86 14.68 -9.92
CA MET A 449 21.96 15.64 -11.02
C MET A 449 21.28 16.98 -10.66
N LEU A 450 20.14 16.96 -9.97
CA LEU A 450 19.48 18.17 -9.49
C LEU A 450 20.36 18.92 -8.48
N ILE A 451 20.99 18.20 -7.56
CA ILE A 451 21.92 18.78 -6.55
C ILE A 451 23.13 19.41 -7.24
N GLU A 452 23.70 18.77 -8.25
CA GLU A 452 24.84 19.31 -9.00
C GLU A 452 24.47 20.58 -9.78
N LYS A 453 23.25 20.66 -10.30
CA LYS A 453 22.76 21.79 -11.07
C LYS A 453 22.32 22.99 -10.22
N TYR A 454 21.62 22.71 -9.09
CA TYR A 454 20.95 23.75 -8.29
C TYR A 454 21.49 23.90 -6.85
N GLY A 455 22.39 23.02 -6.42
CA GLY A 455 22.82 22.89 -5.04
C GLY A 455 21.82 22.13 -4.17
N ALA A 456 22.30 21.49 -3.09
CA ALA A 456 21.43 20.76 -2.17
C ALA A 456 20.38 21.66 -1.53
N ASP A 457 20.78 22.86 -1.06
CA ASP A 457 19.86 23.84 -0.46
C ASP A 457 18.81 24.35 -1.45
N GLY A 458 19.19 24.52 -2.73
CA GLY A 458 18.24 24.89 -3.79
C GLY A 458 17.16 23.83 -4.00
N VAL A 459 17.55 22.56 -4.04
CA VAL A 459 16.63 21.44 -4.16
C VAL A 459 15.71 21.34 -2.93
N ARG A 460 16.28 21.37 -1.72
CA ARG A 460 15.54 21.32 -0.45
C ARG A 460 14.51 22.44 -0.33
N MET A 461 14.96 23.68 -0.55
CA MET A 461 14.12 24.88 -0.47
C MET A 461 12.97 24.81 -1.48
N GLY A 462 13.27 24.47 -2.74
CA GLY A 462 12.26 24.37 -3.79
C GLY A 462 11.21 23.32 -3.50
N MET A 463 11.64 22.14 -3.04
CA MET A 463 10.71 21.06 -2.69
C MET A 463 9.84 21.41 -1.49
N MET A 464 10.43 21.95 -0.41
CA MET A 464 9.70 22.27 0.81
C MET A 464 8.68 23.41 0.62
N LEU A 465 8.99 24.43 -0.18
CA LEU A 465 8.02 25.50 -0.51
C LEU A 465 6.78 24.99 -1.24
N SER A 466 6.90 23.86 -1.94
CA SER A 466 5.86 23.29 -2.79
C SER A 466 5.16 22.08 -2.17
N ALA A 467 5.45 21.72 -0.92
CA ALA A 467 5.03 20.50 -0.25
C ALA A 467 3.98 20.74 0.86
N PRO A 468 2.72 21.10 0.52
CA PRO A 468 1.67 21.18 1.52
C PRO A 468 1.35 19.79 2.08
N ALA A 469 1.04 19.72 3.37
CA ALA A 469 0.72 18.46 4.05
C ALA A 469 -0.39 17.67 3.34
N GLY A 470 -0.11 16.41 3.02
CA GLY A 470 -1.08 15.45 2.49
C GLY A 470 -1.60 15.72 1.07
N ASN A 471 -0.96 16.58 0.30
CA ASN A 471 -1.27 16.81 -1.11
C ASN A 471 -0.05 16.49 -1.99
N ASP A 472 -0.30 15.94 -3.17
CA ASP A 472 0.75 15.59 -4.11
C ASP A 472 1.50 16.84 -4.63
N ILE A 473 2.80 16.67 -4.87
CA ILE A 473 3.69 17.72 -5.37
C ILE A 473 3.88 17.48 -6.86
N LEU A 474 3.44 18.44 -7.68
CA LEU A 474 3.75 18.42 -9.12
C LEU A 474 5.16 18.97 -9.30
N PHE A 475 6.12 18.08 -9.54
CA PHE A 475 7.53 18.46 -9.65
C PHE A 475 7.83 19.18 -10.96
N ASP A 476 8.49 20.33 -10.81
CA ASP A 476 9.11 21.08 -11.90
C ASP A 476 10.51 21.53 -11.46
N GLU A 477 11.50 21.45 -12.34
CA GLU A 477 12.87 21.89 -12.03
C GLU A 477 12.94 23.40 -11.69
N THR A 478 11.98 24.21 -12.13
CA THR A 478 11.87 25.64 -11.76
C THR A 478 11.73 25.84 -10.25
N LEU A 479 11.21 24.84 -9.52
CA LEU A 479 11.17 24.88 -8.04
C LEU A 479 12.58 24.88 -7.45
N CYS A 480 13.45 24.04 -7.98
CA CYS A 480 14.86 23.99 -7.54
C CYS A 480 15.61 25.27 -7.91
N GLU A 481 15.32 25.85 -9.07
CA GLU A 481 15.86 27.14 -9.49
C GLU A 481 15.42 28.27 -8.55
N GLN A 482 14.16 28.31 -8.17
CA GLN A 482 13.62 29.27 -7.22
C GLN A 482 14.34 29.15 -5.86
N GLY A 483 14.56 27.94 -5.36
CA GLY A 483 15.33 27.67 -4.14
C GLY A 483 16.77 28.19 -4.25
N ARG A 484 17.45 27.88 -5.36
CA ARG A 484 18.81 28.40 -5.63
C ARG A 484 18.86 29.94 -5.64
N ASN A 485 17.89 30.58 -6.27
CA ASN A 485 17.83 32.04 -6.35
C ASN A 485 17.64 32.68 -4.96
N PHE A 486 16.85 32.04 -4.10
CA PHE A 486 16.70 32.47 -2.70
C PHE A 486 18.01 32.38 -1.93
N ASN A 487 18.74 31.26 -2.04
CA ASN A 487 20.03 31.09 -1.39
C ASN A 487 21.07 32.11 -1.89
N ASN A 488 21.06 32.41 -3.20
CA ASN A 488 21.90 33.46 -3.76
C ASN A 488 21.55 34.86 -3.20
N LYS A 489 20.27 35.13 -2.97
CA LYS A 489 19.81 36.38 -2.34
C LYS A 489 20.34 36.50 -0.92
N ILE A 490 20.29 35.42 -0.14
CA ILE A 490 20.88 35.37 1.22
C ILE A 490 22.38 35.68 1.17
N TRP A 491 23.10 35.00 0.31
CA TRP A 491 24.54 35.18 0.17
C TRP A 491 24.92 36.60 -0.25
N ASN A 492 24.20 37.17 -1.21
CA ASN A 492 24.44 38.54 -1.68
C ASN A 492 24.13 39.58 -0.60
N ALA A 493 23.04 39.41 0.16
CA ALA A 493 22.73 40.26 1.31
C ALA A 493 23.82 40.19 2.39
N PHE A 494 24.32 39.00 2.70
CA PHE A 494 25.44 38.80 3.63
C PHE A 494 26.69 39.54 3.16
N ARG A 495 27.09 39.35 1.90
CA ARG A 495 28.26 40.04 1.33
C ARG A 495 28.10 41.58 1.35
N LEU A 496 26.92 42.08 1.14
CA LEU A 496 26.64 43.52 1.22
C LEU A 496 26.92 44.04 2.64
N VAL A 497 26.34 43.40 3.66
CA VAL A 497 26.52 43.79 5.07
C VAL A 497 27.95 43.65 5.51
N GLN A 498 28.62 42.53 5.16
CA GLN A 498 30.04 42.28 5.51
C GLN A 498 30.98 43.32 4.89
N GLY A 499 30.63 43.91 3.78
CA GLY A 499 31.43 44.93 3.09
C GLY A 499 31.33 46.33 3.70
N TRP A 500 30.47 46.57 4.70
CA TRP A 500 30.33 47.86 5.34
C TRP A 500 31.47 48.08 6.38
N GLU A 501 32.06 49.27 6.36
CA GLU A 501 32.94 49.73 7.41
C GLU A 501 32.12 50.31 8.58
N THR A 502 32.59 50.07 9.82
CA THR A 502 31.89 50.54 11.02
C THR A 502 32.64 51.69 11.70
N THR A 503 31.89 52.56 12.39
CA THR A 503 32.45 53.64 13.19
C THR A 503 31.67 53.82 14.51
N GLU A 504 32.39 54.28 15.53
CA GLU A 504 31.85 54.57 16.88
C GLU A 504 31.19 55.97 16.88
N ILE A 505 30.06 56.10 16.25
CA ILE A 505 29.20 57.32 16.28
C ILE A 505 27.86 56.99 16.93
N GLU A 506 27.18 58.04 17.38
CA GLU A 506 25.78 57.92 17.86
C GLU A 506 24.90 57.35 16.78
N GLN A 507 24.06 56.40 17.13
CA GLN A 507 23.11 55.78 16.20
C GLN A 507 22.17 56.83 15.61
N PRO A 508 22.11 57.01 14.29
CA PRO A 508 21.12 57.89 13.67
C PRO A 508 19.70 57.46 14.02
N GLU A 509 18.81 58.47 14.26
CA GLU A 509 17.42 58.18 14.62
C GLU A 509 16.68 57.32 13.58
N ALA A 510 16.93 57.53 12.30
CA ALA A 510 16.34 56.74 11.21
C ALA A 510 16.77 55.26 11.32
N ASN A 511 18.05 55.02 11.64
CA ASN A 511 18.57 53.66 11.82
C ASN A 511 17.98 53.00 13.08
N ARG A 512 17.84 53.73 14.17
CA ARG A 512 17.20 53.25 15.40
C ARG A 512 15.77 52.81 15.13
N ILE A 513 14.98 53.64 14.42
CA ILE A 513 13.60 53.32 14.05
C ILE A 513 13.55 52.06 13.14
N ALA A 514 14.46 51.93 12.17
CA ALA A 514 14.53 50.77 11.30
C ALA A 514 14.85 49.48 12.07
N VAL A 515 15.79 49.57 13.02
CA VAL A 515 16.14 48.42 13.89
C VAL A 515 14.95 48.01 14.75
N GLU A 516 14.27 48.96 15.44
CA GLU A 516 13.10 48.67 16.26
C GLU A 516 11.94 48.08 15.44
N TRP A 517 11.73 48.58 14.23
CA TRP A 517 10.71 48.07 13.31
C TRP A 517 10.99 46.64 12.89
N PHE A 518 12.23 46.33 12.49
CA PHE A 518 12.56 44.98 12.04
C PHE A 518 12.59 43.99 13.19
N GLU A 519 13.01 44.41 14.38
CA GLU A 519 12.95 43.56 15.59
C GLU A 519 11.50 43.19 15.94
N ALA A 520 10.56 44.12 15.82
CA ALA A 520 9.14 43.84 16.02
C ALA A 520 8.58 42.87 14.96
N LYS A 521 9.00 43.00 13.69
CA LYS A 521 8.66 42.07 12.61
C LYS A 521 9.20 40.66 12.89
N LEU A 522 10.46 40.54 13.29
CA LEU A 522 11.11 39.28 13.61
C LEU A 522 10.38 38.53 14.74
N ARG A 523 9.99 39.26 15.80
CA ARG A 523 9.22 38.69 16.91
C ARG A 523 7.84 38.19 16.47
N ALA A 524 7.13 38.95 15.65
CA ALA A 524 5.80 38.57 15.14
C ALA A 524 5.89 37.31 14.25
N VAL A 525 6.84 37.30 13.33
CA VAL A 525 7.05 36.15 12.44
C VAL A 525 7.48 34.90 13.21
N ASN A 526 8.33 35.03 14.23
CA ASN A 526 8.72 33.88 15.06
C ASN A 526 7.52 33.28 15.80
N ALA A 527 6.58 34.10 16.28
CA ALA A 527 5.33 33.63 16.90
C ALA A 527 4.45 32.90 15.87
N GLU A 528 4.27 33.47 14.67
CA GLU A 528 3.51 32.86 13.58
C GLU A 528 4.10 31.51 13.15
N MET A 529 5.43 31.41 13.00
CA MET A 529 6.11 30.16 12.66
C MET A 529 5.89 29.09 13.71
N ASN A 530 5.98 29.44 15.01
CA ASN A 530 5.72 28.48 16.07
C ASN A 530 4.30 27.88 15.98
N ASP A 531 3.29 28.66 15.63
CA ASP A 531 1.92 28.16 15.44
C ASP A 531 1.79 27.31 14.17
N GLN A 532 2.52 27.67 13.11
CA GLN A 532 2.58 26.89 11.89
C GLN A 532 3.26 25.54 12.12
N PHE A 533 4.38 25.49 12.84
CA PHE A 533 5.05 24.24 13.20
C PHE A 533 4.20 23.36 14.11
N LYS A 534 3.53 23.90 15.13
CA LYS A 534 2.60 23.15 15.98
C LYS A 534 1.47 22.49 15.19
N SER A 535 1.10 23.10 14.06
CA SER A 535 0.06 22.60 13.16
C SER A 535 0.61 21.78 11.98
N TYR A 536 1.90 21.48 11.96
CA TYR A 536 2.60 20.79 10.86
C TYR A 536 2.47 21.46 9.49
N ARG A 537 2.28 22.80 9.47
CA ARG A 537 2.24 23.61 8.25
C ARG A 537 3.63 24.07 7.84
N ILE A 538 4.52 23.10 7.52
CA ILE A 538 5.96 23.33 7.35
C ILE A 538 6.26 24.20 6.13
N SER A 539 5.58 23.97 5.00
CA SER A 539 5.77 24.81 3.80
C SER A 539 5.31 26.25 4.00
N GLU A 540 4.25 26.47 4.80
CA GLU A 540 3.79 27.80 5.16
C GLU A 540 4.81 28.49 6.08
N ALA A 541 5.35 27.79 7.08
CA ALA A 541 6.40 28.32 7.94
C ALA A 541 7.63 28.77 7.13
N LEU A 542 8.07 27.93 6.19
CA LEU A 542 9.17 28.25 5.30
C LEU A 542 8.85 29.47 4.40
N MET A 543 7.63 29.58 3.87
CA MET A 543 7.19 30.72 3.08
C MET A 543 7.14 32.02 3.92
N THR A 544 6.77 31.92 5.19
CA THR A 544 6.74 33.05 6.12
C THR A 544 8.16 33.60 6.35
N VAL A 545 9.16 32.73 6.56
CA VAL A 545 10.57 33.17 6.65
C VAL A 545 11.09 33.68 5.31
N TYR A 546 10.73 33.02 4.20
CA TYR A 546 11.09 33.47 2.86
C TYR A 546 10.70 34.94 2.63
N ARG A 547 9.44 35.29 2.96
CA ARG A 547 8.93 36.65 2.83
C ARG A 547 9.62 37.61 3.78
N LEU A 548 9.79 37.23 5.05
CA LEU A 548 10.53 38.04 6.02
C LEU A 548 11.92 38.39 5.51
N PHE A 549 12.64 37.39 4.98
CA PHE A 549 13.99 37.64 4.46
C PHE A 549 13.99 38.44 3.16
N TRP A 550 13.20 37.99 2.18
CA TRP A 550 13.24 38.61 0.84
C TRP A 550 12.65 39.99 0.81
N ASP A 551 11.43 40.15 1.32
CA ASP A 551 10.70 41.42 1.23
C ASP A 551 11.08 42.40 2.36
N GLU A 552 10.99 41.96 3.61
CA GLU A 552 11.13 42.87 4.75
C GLU A 552 12.62 43.14 5.09
N PHE A 553 13.46 42.09 5.20
CA PHE A 553 14.86 42.28 5.53
C PHE A 553 15.67 42.85 4.37
N SER A 554 15.66 42.16 3.23
CA SER A 554 16.53 42.49 2.12
C SER A 554 16.07 43.69 1.32
N SER A 555 14.74 43.80 1.06
CA SER A 555 14.21 44.89 0.20
C SER A 555 13.87 46.18 0.96
N TRP A 556 13.57 46.10 2.27
CA TRP A 556 13.26 47.25 3.09
C TRP A 556 14.35 47.56 4.12
N TYR A 557 14.56 46.68 5.10
CA TYR A 557 15.45 47.00 6.22
C TYR A 557 16.87 47.35 5.78
N LEU A 558 17.50 46.52 4.92
CA LEU A 558 18.86 46.79 4.45
C LEU A 558 18.95 48.12 3.64
N GLU A 559 17.94 48.44 2.87
CA GLU A 559 17.93 49.73 2.12
C GLU A 559 17.72 50.93 3.03
N MET A 560 16.93 50.84 4.13
CA MET A 560 16.75 51.90 5.10
C MET A 560 18.03 52.25 5.84
N ILE A 561 18.84 51.25 6.20
CA ILE A 561 20.06 51.44 7.02
C ILE A 561 21.34 51.52 6.20
N LYS A 562 21.28 51.29 4.90
CA LYS A 562 22.45 51.25 4.01
C LYS A 562 23.22 52.57 4.07
N PRO A 563 24.51 52.54 4.42
CA PRO A 563 25.32 53.76 4.44
C PRO A 563 25.50 54.32 3.04
N GLU A 564 25.72 55.66 2.95
CA GLU A 564 26.15 56.28 1.69
C GLU A 564 27.43 55.62 1.19
N TYR A 565 27.59 55.55 -0.13
CA TYR A 565 28.73 54.92 -0.74
C TYR A 565 30.09 55.50 -0.20
N GLY A 566 30.95 54.61 0.32
CA GLY A 566 32.24 54.95 0.89
C GLY A 566 32.17 55.58 2.28
N LYS A 567 31.00 55.61 2.93
CA LYS A 567 30.88 56.04 4.33
C LYS A 567 30.64 54.83 5.25
N PRO A 568 31.19 54.89 6.49
CA PRO A 568 30.93 53.83 7.48
C PRO A 568 29.53 53.93 8.07
N ILE A 569 29.02 52.80 8.55
CA ILE A 569 27.77 52.68 9.34
C ILE A 569 28.08 52.79 10.84
N ASP A 570 27.16 53.28 11.65
CA ASP A 570 27.27 53.23 13.09
C ASP A 570 27.31 51.77 13.60
N LYS A 571 28.15 51.52 14.59
CA LYS A 571 28.41 50.17 15.11
C LYS A 571 27.15 49.53 15.70
N VAL A 572 26.26 50.31 16.35
CA VAL A 572 25.04 49.78 16.99
C VAL A 572 24.09 49.18 15.95
N THR A 573 23.88 49.88 14.85
CA THR A 573 23.07 49.40 13.72
C THR A 573 23.69 48.19 13.04
N TYR A 574 25.01 48.20 12.86
CA TYR A 574 25.73 47.08 12.26
C TYR A 574 25.60 45.81 13.09
N ASP A 575 25.87 45.89 14.42
CA ASP A 575 25.77 44.76 15.32
C ASP A 575 24.32 44.22 15.40
N ALA A 576 23.33 45.08 15.43
CA ALA A 576 21.91 44.68 15.35
C ALA A 576 21.60 43.93 14.04
N THR A 577 22.14 44.42 12.92
CA THR A 577 21.95 43.81 11.59
C THR A 577 22.56 42.39 11.53
N LEU A 578 23.74 42.20 12.07
CA LEU A 578 24.37 40.90 12.17
C LEU A 578 23.53 39.94 13.05
N SER A 579 23.01 40.44 14.18
CA SER A 579 22.14 39.64 15.05
C SER A 579 20.85 39.22 14.33
N PHE A 580 20.24 40.11 13.57
CA PHE A 580 19.05 39.79 12.75
C PHE A 580 19.39 38.73 11.69
N PHE A 581 20.52 38.89 11.02
CA PHE A 581 20.96 37.94 10.02
C PHE A 581 21.17 36.52 10.61
N ASP A 582 21.85 36.45 11.77
CA ASP A 582 22.05 35.20 12.49
C ASP A 582 20.72 34.54 12.90
N ASN A 583 19.77 35.33 13.42
CA ASN A 583 18.44 34.82 13.75
C ASN A 583 17.68 34.31 12.53
N LEU A 584 17.70 35.03 11.41
CA LEU A 584 17.06 34.62 10.16
C LEU A 584 17.65 33.31 9.62
N LEU A 585 18.98 33.15 9.68
CA LEU A 585 19.63 31.90 9.28
C LEU A 585 19.29 30.71 10.20
N LYS A 586 19.05 30.97 11.48
CA LYS A 586 18.62 29.93 12.45
C LYS A 586 17.15 29.53 12.26
N MET A 587 16.34 30.42 11.69
CA MET A 587 14.93 30.13 11.37
C MET A 587 14.78 29.33 10.08
N LEU A 588 15.73 29.42 9.14
CA LEU A 588 15.78 28.68 7.88
C LEU A 588 16.36 27.28 8.07
#